data_1d890e6aa8cf39fe4c42549a9c78c592
#
_entry.id   1d890e6aa8cf39fe4c42549a9c78c592
#
_cell.length_a   1.000
_cell.length_b   1.000
_cell.length_c   1.000
_cell.angle_alpha   90.00
_cell.angle_beta   90.00
_cell.angle_gamma   90.00
#
_symmetry.space_group_name_H-M   'P 1'
#
loop_
_entity.id
_entity.type
_entity.pdbx_description
1 polymer ?
#
loop_
_entity_poly.entity_id
_entity_poly.type
_entity_poly.pdbx_seq_one_letter_code
_entity_poly.pdbx_strand_id
1 'polypeptide(L)'
;MLEGFLYQLVSKEEDCAVVRMLPESPIYAAHFPGFPVTPGVTLVQIALELMDKRLTSARDIKFVVPVIPSAEGPELKYTWSFPDPSRADVNVCFPDGTLCAKMALGV
;
A
#
# COMPACT_ATOMS: atom_id res chain seq x y z
N MET A 1 -7.80 4.93 10.39
CA MET A 1 -7.69 4.17 9.14
C MET A 1 -7.39 5.12 7.99
N LEU A 2 -6.67 4.64 6.99
CA LEU A 2 -6.22 5.48 5.88
C LEU A 2 -7.22 5.56 4.73
N GLU A 3 -8.18 4.63 4.67
CA GLU A 3 -9.21 4.69 3.64
C GLU A 3 -10.01 5.98 3.76
N GLY A 4 -10.21 6.68 2.64
CA GLY A 4 -10.87 7.98 2.60
C GLY A 4 -9.93 9.15 2.92
N PHE A 5 -8.78 8.89 3.55
CA PHE A 5 -7.79 9.90 3.88
C PHE A 5 -6.59 9.89 2.91
N LEU A 6 -6.08 8.70 2.61
CA LEU A 6 -4.93 8.54 1.72
C LEU A 6 -5.28 7.75 0.47
N TYR A 7 -6.18 6.80 0.56
CA TYR A 7 -6.58 5.98 -0.57
C TYR A 7 -8.08 5.73 -0.57
N GLN A 8 -8.58 5.29 -1.71
CA GLN A 8 -9.95 4.86 -1.88
C GLN A 8 -9.96 3.47 -2.50
N LEU A 9 -10.76 2.57 -1.94
CA LEU A 9 -10.88 1.22 -2.47
C LEU A 9 -11.63 1.26 -3.80
N VAL A 10 -11.03 0.67 -4.83
CA VAL A 10 -11.64 0.55 -6.16
C VAL A 10 -12.32 -0.80 -6.31
N SER A 11 -11.59 -1.88 -5.97
CA SER A 11 -12.13 -3.24 -6.02
C SER A 11 -11.38 -4.11 -5.02
N LYS A 12 -12.05 -5.16 -4.55
CA LYS A 12 -11.42 -6.10 -3.62
C LYS A 12 -11.93 -7.50 -3.90
N GLU A 13 -11.01 -8.44 -3.96
CA GLU A 13 -11.28 -9.88 -4.07
C GLU A 13 -10.64 -10.59 -2.87
N GLU A 14 -10.65 -11.92 -2.88
CA GLU A 14 -10.18 -12.70 -1.75
C GLU A 14 -8.70 -12.48 -1.42
N ASP A 15 -7.87 -12.36 -2.46
CA ASP A 15 -6.41 -12.27 -2.32
C ASP A 15 -5.80 -11.07 -3.03
N CYS A 16 -6.62 -10.12 -3.48
CA CYS A 16 -6.12 -8.91 -4.11
C CYS A 16 -7.11 -7.76 -4.00
N ALA A 17 -6.61 -6.56 -4.18
CA ALA A 17 -7.42 -5.34 -4.20
C ALA A 17 -6.75 -4.29 -5.06
N VAL A 18 -7.55 -3.41 -5.63
CA VAL A 18 -7.08 -2.22 -6.33
C VAL A 18 -7.51 -1.02 -5.51
N VAL A 19 -6.56 -0.14 -5.23
CA VAL A 19 -6.81 1.12 -4.53
C VAL A 19 -6.37 2.27 -5.40
N ARG A 20 -7.03 3.42 -5.26
CA ARG A 20 -6.60 4.66 -5.88
C ARG A 20 -6.06 5.57 -4.80
N MET A 21 -4.84 6.06 -4.98
CA MET A 21 -4.23 7.00 -4.05
C MET A 21 -4.87 8.38 -4.23
N LEU A 22 -5.10 9.07 -3.11
CA LEU A 22 -5.73 10.39 -3.11
C LEU A 22 -4.64 11.46 -3.10
N PRO A 23 -4.40 12.14 -4.25
CA PRO A 23 -3.26 13.06 -4.35
C PRO A 23 -3.42 14.31 -3.48
N GLU A 24 -4.64 14.64 -3.08
CA GLU A 24 -4.93 15.79 -2.22
C GLU A 24 -4.76 15.46 -0.72
N SER A 25 -4.36 14.23 -0.37
CA SER A 25 -4.20 13.86 1.04
C SER A 25 -3.18 14.79 1.72
N PRO A 26 -3.49 15.29 2.93
CA PRO A 26 -2.56 16.14 3.70
C PRO A 26 -1.22 15.47 4.00
N ILE A 27 -1.15 14.14 3.92
CA ILE A 27 0.09 13.40 4.19
C ILE A 27 1.20 13.80 3.24
N TYR A 28 0.86 14.17 1.99
CA TYR A 28 1.86 14.55 0.99
C TYR A 28 2.49 15.90 1.26
N ALA A 29 1.76 16.81 1.89
CA ALA A 29 2.32 18.10 2.28
C ALA A 29 3.39 17.96 3.37
N ALA A 30 3.25 16.95 4.22
CA ALA A 30 4.18 16.67 5.30
C ALA A 30 5.36 15.80 4.85
N HIS A 31 5.18 14.98 3.81
CA HIS A 31 6.16 13.96 3.42
C HIS A 31 6.37 13.91 1.90
N PHE A 32 7.18 14.74 1.32
CA PHE A 32 7.99 15.82 1.92
C PHE A 32 7.59 17.15 1.29
N PRO A 33 7.75 18.32 1.97
CA PRO A 33 7.43 19.60 1.36
C PRO A 33 8.21 19.81 0.04
N GLY A 34 7.48 20.08 -1.05
CA GLY A 34 8.06 20.23 -2.37
C GLY A 34 8.42 18.97 -3.12
N PHE A 35 8.46 17.81 -2.43
CA PHE A 35 8.75 16.50 -3.05
C PHE A 35 7.81 15.44 -2.46
N PRO A 36 6.52 15.50 -2.82
CA PRO A 36 5.56 14.56 -2.23
C PRO A 36 5.84 13.12 -2.68
N VAL A 37 5.87 12.23 -1.70
CA VAL A 37 6.02 10.79 -1.93
C VAL A 37 5.17 10.06 -0.89
N THR A 38 4.59 8.93 -1.28
CA THR A 38 3.81 8.12 -0.34
C THR A 38 4.75 7.47 0.67
N PRO A 39 4.58 7.75 1.98
CA PRO A 39 5.43 7.11 2.98
C PRO A 39 5.31 5.60 2.94
N GLY A 40 6.46 4.90 3.00
CA GLY A 40 6.45 3.43 2.96
C GLY A 40 5.60 2.80 4.05
N VAL A 41 5.61 3.39 5.26
CA VAL A 41 4.81 2.88 6.38
C VAL A 41 3.30 2.92 6.06
N THR A 42 2.84 3.87 5.26
CA THR A 42 1.43 3.93 4.88
C THR A 42 1.07 2.84 3.88
N LEU A 43 2.00 2.45 3.00
CA LEU A 43 1.77 1.32 2.10
C LEU A 43 1.59 0.02 2.88
N VAL A 44 2.34 -0.16 3.96
CA VAL A 44 2.18 -1.30 4.87
C VAL A 44 0.82 -1.24 5.57
N GLN A 45 0.43 -0.06 6.07
CA GLN A 45 -0.85 0.11 6.75
C GLN A 45 -2.03 -0.17 5.82
N ILE A 46 -1.95 0.26 4.56
CA ILE A 46 -2.98 -0.06 3.56
C ILE A 46 -3.12 -1.58 3.41
N ALA A 47 -2.00 -2.31 3.30
CA ALA A 47 -2.03 -3.76 3.20
C ALA A 47 -2.77 -4.39 4.38
N LEU A 48 -2.47 -3.94 5.60
CA LEU A 48 -3.11 -4.44 6.81
C LEU A 48 -4.62 -4.16 6.81
N GLU A 49 -5.02 -2.96 6.37
CA GLU A 49 -6.44 -2.61 6.27
C GLU A 49 -7.15 -3.49 5.25
N LEU A 50 -6.52 -3.74 4.08
CA LEU A 50 -7.11 -4.58 3.05
C LEU A 50 -7.27 -6.03 3.49
N MET A 51 -6.32 -6.54 4.26
CA MET A 51 -6.34 -7.92 4.76
C MET A 51 -7.15 -8.06 6.05
N ASP A 52 -7.53 -6.96 6.67
CA ASP A 52 -8.16 -6.93 7.99
C ASP A 52 -7.30 -7.65 9.04
N LYS A 53 -6.02 -7.29 9.08
CA LYS A 53 -5.03 -7.89 9.95
C LYS A 53 -4.30 -6.84 10.77
N ARG A 54 -3.69 -7.27 11.88
CA ARG A 54 -2.80 -6.45 12.69
C ARG A 54 -1.38 -6.90 12.49
N LEU A 55 -0.47 -5.94 12.43
CA LEU A 55 0.96 -6.22 12.34
C LEU A 55 1.48 -6.71 13.68
N THR A 56 2.15 -7.86 13.67
CA THR A 56 2.89 -8.36 14.83
C THR A 56 4.39 -8.18 14.65
N SER A 57 4.87 -8.24 13.41
CA SER A 57 6.27 -7.97 13.09
C SER A 57 6.42 -7.65 11.61
N ALA A 58 7.38 -6.78 11.29
CA ALA A 58 7.81 -6.55 9.92
C ALA A 58 9.06 -7.41 9.69
N ARG A 59 8.93 -8.45 8.85
CA ARG A 59 10.03 -9.39 8.64
C ARG A 59 10.97 -8.92 7.55
N ASP A 60 10.41 -8.57 6.39
CA ASP A 60 11.19 -8.11 5.25
C ASP A 60 10.32 -7.18 4.42
N ILE A 61 10.74 -5.95 4.26
CA ILE A 61 10.00 -4.96 3.49
C ILE A 61 10.98 -4.30 2.53
N LYS A 62 10.66 -4.37 1.23
CA LYS A 62 11.46 -3.75 0.20
C LYS A 62 10.61 -2.77 -0.59
N PHE A 63 11.02 -1.51 -0.62
CA PHE A 63 10.42 -0.48 -1.47
C PHE A 63 11.27 -0.34 -2.72
N VAL A 64 10.69 -0.60 -3.89
CA VAL A 64 11.42 -0.68 -5.15
C VAL A 64 11.24 0.59 -5.96
N VAL A 65 10.01 1.06 -6.13
CA VAL A 65 9.69 2.27 -6.87
C VAL A 65 8.81 3.15 -6.00
N PRO A 66 9.18 4.43 -5.82
CA PRO A 66 8.35 5.33 -5.01
C PRO A 66 6.98 5.57 -5.65
N VAL A 67 5.97 5.69 -4.81
CA VAL A 67 4.61 6.04 -5.22
C VAL A 67 4.45 7.55 -5.05
N ILE A 68 4.40 8.26 -6.16
CA ILE A 68 4.33 9.72 -6.18
C ILE A 68 2.89 10.12 -6.53
N PRO A 69 2.31 11.09 -5.81
CA PRO A 69 0.96 11.55 -6.14
C PRO A 69 0.94 12.24 -7.49
N SER A 70 -0.14 12.01 -8.24
CA SER A 70 -0.42 12.73 -9.47
C SER A 70 -1.84 13.25 -9.41
N ALA A 71 -2.16 14.25 -10.25
CA ALA A 71 -3.49 14.85 -10.25
C ALA A 71 -4.61 13.84 -10.49
N GLU A 72 -4.31 12.75 -11.18
CA GLU A 72 -5.29 11.71 -11.50
C GLU A 72 -5.45 10.68 -10.40
N GLY A 73 -4.55 10.64 -9.44
CA GLY A 73 -4.52 9.63 -8.39
C GLY A 73 -4.10 8.27 -8.92
N PRO A 74 -2.84 7.86 -8.69
CA PRO A 74 -2.35 6.58 -9.20
C PRO A 74 -3.10 5.42 -8.55
N GLU A 75 -3.36 4.38 -9.35
CA GLU A 75 -3.91 3.14 -8.82
C GLU A 75 -2.77 2.19 -8.45
N LEU A 76 -2.99 1.42 -7.41
CA LEU A 76 -2.07 0.38 -6.96
C LEU A 76 -2.85 -0.91 -6.83
N LYS A 77 -2.24 -2.01 -7.26
CA LYS A 77 -2.79 -3.34 -7.05
C LYS A 77 -2.00 -4.02 -5.94
N TYR A 78 -2.71 -4.40 -4.89
CA TYR A 78 -2.20 -5.20 -3.79
C TYR A 78 -2.59 -6.65 -4.01
N THR A 79 -1.62 -7.56 -3.93
CA THR A 79 -1.88 -9.00 -3.92
C THR A 79 -1.22 -9.59 -2.69
N TRP A 80 -1.88 -10.57 -2.07
CA TRP A 80 -1.34 -11.17 -0.86
C TRP A 80 -1.62 -12.67 -0.81
N SER A 81 -0.79 -13.36 -0.04
CA SER A 81 -0.96 -14.76 0.29
C SER A 81 -0.54 -14.99 1.73
N PHE A 82 -1.02 -16.07 2.32
CA PHE A 82 -0.68 -16.46 3.68
C PHE A 82 0.05 -17.80 3.63
N PRO A 83 1.42 -17.81 3.58
CA PRO A 83 2.18 -19.06 3.65
C PRO A 83 1.88 -19.86 4.91
N ASP A 84 1.58 -19.15 6.01
CA ASP A 84 1.03 -19.72 7.23
C ASP A 84 0.13 -18.69 7.89
N PRO A 85 -0.68 -19.06 8.90
CA PRO A 85 -1.65 -18.13 9.50
C PRO A 85 -1.04 -16.89 10.15
N SER A 86 0.25 -16.92 10.48
CA SER A 86 0.93 -15.81 11.15
C SER A 86 1.77 -14.95 10.22
N ARG A 87 1.74 -15.25 8.90
CA ARG A 87 2.55 -14.52 7.92
C ARG A 87 1.75 -14.18 6.68
N ALA A 88 1.90 -12.95 6.21
CA ALA A 88 1.35 -12.48 4.95
C ALA A 88 2.49 -12.03 4.04
N ASP A 89 2.49 -12.52 2.80
CA ASP A 89 3.37 -12.02 1.74
C ASP A 89 2.53 -11.11 0.84
N VAL A 90 2.97 -9.86 0.67
CA VAL A 90 2.22 -8.83 -0.05
C VAL A 90 3.08 -8.23 -1.15
N ASN A 91 2.50 -8.09 -2.33
CA ASN A 91 3.10 -7.33 -3.42
C ASN A 91 2.21 -6.13 -3.74
N VAL A 92 2.84 -4.99 -3.99
CA VAL A 92 2.18 -3.76 -4.42
C VAL A 92 2.72 -3.38 -5.78
N CYS A 93 1.84 -3.27 -6.77
CA CYS A 93 2.24 -3.02 -8.15
C CYS A 93 1.44 -1.86 -8.74
N PHE A 94 2.06 -1.15 -9.69
CA PHE A 94 1.33 -0.26 -10.59
C PHE A 94 0.48 -1.07 -11.57
N PRO A 95 -0.50 -0.43 -12.24
CA PRO A 95 -1.37 -1.15 -13.20
C PRO A 95 -0.62 -1.82 -14.35
N ASP A 96 0.56 -1.32 -14.72
CA ASP A 96 1.39 -1.91 -15.76
C ASP A 96 2.19 -3.13 -15.29
N GLY A 97 2.05 -3.51 -14.01
CA GLY A 97 2.76 -4.64 -13.42
C GLY A 97 4.09 -4.31 -12.76
N THR A 98 4.53 -3.04 -12.84
CA THR A 98 5.77 -2.62 -12.18
C THR A 98 5.64 -2.77 -10.66
N LEU A 99 6.56 -3.51 -10.04
CA LEU A 99 6.56 -3.73 -8.60
C LEU A 99 6.97 -2.46 -7.86
N CYS A 100 6.11 -1.97 -6.96
CA CYS A 100 6.39 -0.82 -6.10
C CYS A 100 7.01 -1.25 -4.78
N ALA A 101 6.46 -2.31 -4.18
CA ALA A 101 6.90 -2.79 -2.87
C ALA A 101 6.60 -4.27 -2.72
N LYS A 102 7.41 -4.92 -1.90
CA LYS A 102 7.27 -6.33 -1.54
C LYS A 102 7.44 -6.45 -0.04
N MET A 103 6.51 -7.10 0.62
CA MET A 103 6.45 -7.16 2.07
C MET A 103 6.25 -8.58 2.57
N ALA A 104 6.98 -8.95 3.62
CA ALA A 104 6.71 -10.15 4.40
C ALA A 104 6.37 -9.68 5.81
N LEU A 105 5.11 -9.84 6.19
CA LEU A 105 4.55 -9.29 7.43
C LEU A 105 4.14 -10.40 8.37
N GLY A 106 4.49 -10.27 9.65
CA GLY A 106 3.88 -11.07 10.70
C GLY A 106 2.52 -10.46 11.07
N VAL A 107 1.52 -11.28 11.11
CA VAL A 107 0.14 -10.84 11.36
C VAL A 107 -0.56 -11.71 12.40
#